data_58be42e853316aa8c9019094b9ed1d83
#
_entry.id   58be42e853316aa8c9019094b9ed1d83
#
_cell.length_a   1.000
_cell.length_b   1.000
_cell.length_c   1.000
_cell.angle_alpha   90.00
_cell.angle_beta   90.00
_cell.angle_gamma   90.00
#
_symmetry.space_group_name_H-M   'P 1'
#
loop_
_entity.id
_entity.type
_entity.pdbx_description
1 polymer ?
#
loop_
_entity_poly.entity_id
_entity_poly.type
_entity_poly.pdbx_seq_one_letter_code
_entity_poly.pdbx_strand_id
1 'polypeptide(L)'
;MLAFVNSVAAYEGMLLGTKAGVDPQILHNIIQASSGASWAMQAFPQKIFAGDFAPGFMIDLAHKDLRLALELGDDLSVPLLMGSVCINLMRQARANGRGGDDLCGLMRILEDNLGTQVRVPRQA
;
A
#
# COMPACT_ATOMS: atom_id res chain seq x y z
N MET A 1 9.54 -6.36 -6.05
CA MET A 1 9.26 -6.67 -4.63
C MET A 1 9.38 -5.45 -3.72
N LEU A 2 10.50 -4.74 -3.66
CA LEU A 2 10.72 -3.62 -2.71
C LEU A 2 9.62 -2.55 -2.78
N ALA A 3 9.23 -2.09 -3.97
CA ALA A 3 8.17 -1.09 -4.12
C ALA A 3 6.85 -1.54 -3.47
N PHE A 4 6.47 -2.80 -3.63
CA PHE A 4 5.23 -3.34 -3.08
C PHE A 4 5.28 -3.47 -1.55
N VAL A 5 6.39 -3.96 -1.01
CA VAL A 5 6.60 -4.06 0.44
C VAL A 5 6.62 -2.67 1.08
N ASN A 6 7.34 -1.71 0.47
CA ASN A 6 7.38 -0.33 0.95
C ASN A 6 5.98 0.32 0.92
N SER A 7 5.17 0.01 -0.11
CA SER A 7 3.79 0.50 -0.18
C SER A 7 2.94 -0.04 0.96
N VAL A 8 2.96 -1.34 1.19
CA VAL A 8 2.17 -1.96 2.27
C VAL A 8 2.61 -1.43 3.63
N ALA A 9 3.92 -1.34 3.89
CA ALA A 9 4.45 -0.79 5.14
C ALA A 9 4.01 0.68 5.35
N ALA A 10 4.04 1.50 4.29
CA ALA A 10 3.58 2.88 4.34
C ALA A 10 2.06 2.95 4.66
N TYR A 11 1.26 2.08 4.04
CA TYR A 11 -0.18 2.04 4.29
C TYR A 11 -0.49 1.69 5.75
N GLU A 12 0.14 0.67 6.30
CA GLU A 12 -0.02 0.26 7.69
C GLU A 12 0.41 1.38 8.66
N GLY A 13 1.57 1.98 8.43
CA GLY A 13 2.08 3.07 9.28
C GLY A 13 1.17 4.29 9.27
N MET A 14 0.69 4.71 8.10
CA MET A 14 -0.23 5.84 7.97
C MET A 14 -1.59 5.54 8.60
N LEU A 15 -2.10 4.32 8.43
CA LEU A 15 -3.38 3.91 9.01
C LEU A 15 -3.30 3.82 10.52
N LEU A 16 -2.21 3.26 11.06
CA LEU A 16 -1.98 3.18 12.51
C LEU A 16 -1.97 4.57 13.15
N GLY A 17 -1.18 5.50 12.61
CA GLY A 17 -1.10 6.86 13.14
C GLY A 17 -2.43 7.63 13.02
N THR A 18 -3.14 7.49 11.90
CA THR A 18 -4.48 8.08 11.72
C THR A 18 -5.47 7.51 12.73
N LYS A 19 -5.46 6.19 12.93
CA LYS A 19 -6.33 5.54 13.93
C LYS A 19 -6.01 5.98 15.35
N ALA A 20 -4.75 6.31 15.64
CA ALA A 20 -4.31 6.86 16.92
C ALA A 20 -4.65 8.35 17.10
N GLY A 21 -5.27 9.00 16.10
CA GLY A 21 -5.70 10.39 16.16
C GLY A 21 -4.68 11.41 15.64
N VAL A 22 -3.60 10.97 14.99
CA VAL A 22 -2.65 11.88 14.34
C VAL A 22 -3.23 12.35 13.00
N ASP A 23 -3.13 13.65 12.74
CA ASP A 23 -3.52 14.21 11.45
C ASP A 23 -2.71 13.56 10.31
N PRO A 24 -3.36 12.98 9.27
CA PRO A 24 -2.67 12.24 8.22
C PRO A 24 -1.67 13.09 7.44
N GLN A 25 -1.95 14.38 7.23
CA GLN A 25 -1.03 15.28 6.51
C GLN A 25 0.23 15.55 7.32
N ILE A 26 0.07 15.77 8.63
CA ILE A 26 1.20 15.99 9.54
C ILE A 26 2.05 14.72 9.61
N LEU A 27 1.43 13.56 9.77
CA LEU A 27 2.12 12.27 9.82
C LEU A 27 2.90 12.01 8.53
N HIS A 28 2.28 12.23 7.38
CA HIS A 28 2.92 12.10 6.07
C HIS A 28 4.17 12.99 5.96
N ASN A 29 4.06 14.27 6.35
CA ASN A 29 5.18 15.22 6.28
C ASN A 29 6.36 14.77 7.17
N ILE A 30 6.07 14.27 8.38
CA ILE A 30 7.08 13.75 9.29
C ILE A 30 7.78 12.52 8.69
N ILE A 31 7.03 11.57 8.15
CA ILE A 31 7.60 10.35 7.55
C ILE A 31 8.46 10.71 6.34
N GLN A 32 7.99 11.60 5.47
CA GLN A 32 8.75 12.03 4.29
C GLN A 32 10.06 12.73 4.63
N ALA A 33 10.15 13.40 5.79
CA ALA A 33 11.35 14.05 6.29
C ALA A 33 12.26 13.11 7.12
N SER A 34 11.92 11.84 7.22
CA SER A 34 12.62 10.87 8.07
C SER A 34 13.11 9.65 7.26
N SER A 35 13.76 8.72 7.95
CA SER A 35 14.24 7.45 7.36
C SER A 35 13.12 6.52 6.87
N GLY A 36 11.87 6.79 7.22
CA GLY A 36 10.69 6.08 6.71
C GLY A 36 10.23 6.54 5.33
N ALA A 37 10.88 7.53 4.74
CA ALA A 37 10.55 8.04 3.40
C ALA A 37 10.72 6.94 2.34
N SER A 38 9.80 6.92 1.37
CA SER A 38 9.87 6.02 0.22
C SER A 38 9.10 6.62 -0.95
N TRP A 39 9.30 6.07 -2.15
CA TRP A 39 8.49 6.46 -3.30
C TRP A 39 6.98 6.22 -3.03
N ALA A 40 6.64 5.17 -2.30
CA ALA A 40 5.27 4.88 -1.92
C ALA A 40 4.61 6.04 -1.16
N MET A 41 5.35 6.68 -0.25
CA MET A 41 4.86 7.85 0.48
C MET A 41 4.59 9.05 -0.43
N GLN A 42 5.35 9.21 -1.52
CA GLN A 42 5.14 10.33 -2.46
C GLN A 42 3.80 10.26 -3.20
N ALA A 43 3.23 9.06 -3.36
CA ALA A 43 1.95 8.87 -4.02
C ALA A 43 0.73 9.20 -3.13
N PHE A 44 0.91 9.32 -1.82
CA PHE A 44 -0.20 9.54 -0.87
C PHE A 44 -1.06 10.77 -1.19
N PRO A 45 -0.51 11.97 -1.43
CA PRO A 45 -1.34 13.16 -1.63
C PRO A 45 -2.27 13.04 -2.83
N GLN A 46 -1.79 12.52 -3.95
CA GLN A 46 -2.55 12.45 -5.20
C GLN A 46 -3.50 11.26 -5.26
N LYS A 47 -3.19 10.19 -4.56
CA LYS A 47 -3.93 8.92 -4.59
C LYS A 47 -4.73 8.72 -3.32
N ILE A 48 -4.10 8.37 -2.23
CA ILE A 48 -4.79 7.93 -1.00
C ILE A 48 -5.53 9.07 -0.33
N PHE A 49 -4.90 10.24 -0.13
CA PHE A 49 -5.57 11.39 0.49
C PHE A 49 -6.75 11.87 -0.35
N ALA A 50 -6.60 11.84 -1.66
CA ALA A 50 -7.66 12.20 -2.60
C ALA A 50 -8.76 11.14 -2.75
N GLY A 51 -8.52 9.91 -2.29
CA GLY A 51 -9.42 8.78 -2.53
C GLY A 51 -9.48 8.34 -4.00
N ASP A 52 -8.42 8.64 -4.78
CA ASP A 52 -8.31 8.26 -6.18
C ASP A 52 -7.59 6.91 -6.33
N PHE A 53 -8.36 5.88 -6.59
CA PHE A 53 -7.88 4.51 -6.82
C PHE A 53 -8.02 4.09 -8.29
N ALA A 54 -8.26 5.04 -9.18
CA ALA A 54 -8.31 4.79 -10.62
C ALA A 54 -6.99 4.15 -11.10
N PRO A 55 -7.06 3.13 -11.98
CA PRO A 55 -5.90 2.33 -12.33
C PRO A 55 -4.80 3.14 -13.00
N GLY A 56 -3.62 3.13 -12.42
CA GLY A 56 -2.34 3.46 -13.03
C GLY A 56 -1.53 2.17 -13.18
N PHE A 57 -1.08 1.62 -12.04
CA PHE A 57 -0.47 0.29 -11.99
C PHE A 57 -1.38 -0.66 -11.19
N MET A 58 -2.09 -1.53 -11.90
CA MET A 58 -3.13 -2.37 -11.32
C MET A 58 -2.58 -3.40 -10.33
N ILE A 59 -3.37 -3.71 -9.30
CA ILE A 59 -3.09 -4.78 -8.31
C ILE A 59 -2.84 -6.12 -9.00
N ASP A 60 -3.58 -6.45 -10.06
CA ASP A 60 -3.38 -7.71 -10.80
C ASP A 60 -2.00 -7.80 -11.45
N LEU A 61 -1.46 -6.69 -11.97
CA LEU A 61 -0.11 -6.63 -12.52
C LEU A 61 0.95 -6.74 -11.41
N ALA A 62 0.76 -6.02 -10.30
CA ALA A 62 1.64 -6.12 -9.15
C ALA A 62 1.68 -7.53 -8.57
N HIS A 63 0.52 -8.19 -8.48
CA HIS A 63 0.41 -9.58 -8.04
C HIS A 63 1.20 -10.52 -8.96
N LYS A 64 1.07 -10.35 -10.29
CA LYS A 64 1.84 -11.14 -11.26
C LYS A 64 3.35 -10.94 -11.07
N ASP A 65 3.81 -9.70 -10.95
CA ASP A 65 5.23 -9.38 -10.80
C ASP A 65 5.80 -9.93 -9.48
N LEU A 66 5.05 -9.79 -8.39
CA LEU A 66 5.48 -10.32 -7.09
C LEU A 66 5.50 -11.84 -7.07
N ARG A 67 4.54 -12.49 -7.73
CA ARG A 67 4.52 -13.95 -7.89
C ARG A 67 5.78 -14.45 -8.59
N LEU A 68 6.20 -13.80 -9.68
CA LEU A 68 7.42 -14.16 -10.38
C LEU A 68 8.66 -14.01 -9.49
N ALA A 69 8.72 -12.96 -8.65
CA ALA A 69 9.82 -12.80 -7.69
C ALA A 69 9.84 -13.90 -6.63
N LEU A 70 8.65 -14.32 -6.14
CA LEU A 70 8.53 -15.40 -5.16
C LEU A 70 8.93 -16.75 -5.77
N GLU A 71 8.51 -17.04 -7.01
CA GLU A 71 8.92 -18.25 -7.74
C GLU A 71 10.44 -18.30 -7.90
N LEU A 72 11.08 -17.21 -8.27
CA LEU A 72 12.54 -17.14 -8.34
C LEU A 72 13.20 -17.36 -6.97
N GLY A 73 12.59 -16.81 -5.91
CA GLY A 73 13.05 -17.05 -4.55
C GLY A 73 13.02 -18.54 -4.20
N ASP A 74 11.94 -19.22 -4.53
CA ASP A 74 11.78 -20.66 -4.31
C ASP A 74 12.82 -21.47 -5.09
N ASP A 75 13.02 -21.16 -6.37
CA ASP A 75 14.00 -21.82 -7.23
C ASP A 75 15.45 -21.69 -6.71
N LEU A 76 15.75 -20.54 -6.10
CA LEU A 76 17.08 -20.24 -5.55
C LEU A 76 17.20 -20.54 -4.04
N SER A 77 16.14 -21.07 -3.41
CA SER A 77 16.08 -21.30 -1.95
C SER A 77 16.33 -20.04 -1.12
N VAL A 78 15.89 -18.87 -1.63
CA VAL A 78 15.95 -17.59 -0.92
C VAL A 78 14.57 -17.27 -0.31
N PRO A 79 14.42 -17.29 1.03
CA PRO A 79 13.15 -17.01 1.66
C PRO A 79 12.78 -15.52 1.54
N LEU A 80 11.67 -15.24 0.86
CA LEU A 80 11.14 -13.87 0.67
C LEU A 80 9.98 -13.61 1.63
N LEU A 81 10.28 -13.44 2.91
CA LEU A 81 9.28 -13.33 3.99
C LEU A 81 8.30 -12.16 3.75
N MET A 82 8.83 -10.97 3.50
CA MET A 82 8.00 -9.77 3.30
C MET A 82 7.21 -9.83 2.00
N GLY A 83 7.78 -10.41 0.95
CA GLY A 83 7.06 -10.66 -0.30
C GLY A 83 5.87 -11.58 -0.10
N SER A 84 6.03 -12.62 0.71
CA SER A 84 4.95 -13.58 1.04
C SER A 84 3.81 -12.92 1.82
N VAL A 85 4.10 -12.02 2.74
CA VAL A 85 3.07 -11.23 3.44
C VAL A 85 2.35 -10.30 2.46
N CYS A 86 3.10 -9.58 1.64
CA CYS A 86 2.57 -8.60 0.69
C CYS A 86 1.64 -9.23 -0.35
N ILE A 87 2.02 -10.40 -0.92
CA ILE A 87 1.18 -11.06 -1.93
C ILE A 87 -0.16 -11.55 -1.34
N ASN A 88 -0.21 -11.86 -0.05
CA ASN A 88 -1.45 -12.25 0.60
C ASN A 88 -2.43 -11.07 0.71
N LEU A 89 -1.98 -9.86 0.94
CA LEU A 89 -2.83 -8.67 0.88
C LEU A 89 -3.36 -8.43 -0.54
N MET A 90 -2.51 -8.62 -1.57
CA MET A 90 -2.96 -8.55 -2.97
C MET A 90 -4.01 -9.62 -3.30
N ARG A 91 -3.86 -10.83 -2.78
CA ARG A 91 -4.86 -11.89 -2.92
C ARG A 91 -6.19 -11.53 -2.28
N GLN A 92 -6.18 -10.90 -1.11
CA GLN A 92 -7.40 -10.38 -0.48
C GLN A 92 -8.08 -9.32 -1.35
N ALA A 93 -7.33 -8.37 -1.88
CA ALA A 93 -7.86 -7.34 -2.76
C ALA A 93 -8.52 -7.94 -4.01
N ARG A 94 -7.86 -8.92 -4.64
CA ARG A 94 -8.39 -9.65 -5.81
C ARG A 94 -9.66 -10.44 -5.47
N ALA A 95 -9.69 -11.11 -4.32
CA ALA A 95 -10.87 -11.83 -3.83
C ALA A 95 -12.07 -10.91 -3.59
N ASN A 96 -11.82 -9.64 -3.26
CA ASN A 96 -12.84 -8.61 -3.11
C ASN A 96 -13.17 -7.87 -4.42
N GLY A 97 -12.74 -8.39 -5.57
CA GLY A 97 -13.04 -7.81 -6.89
C GLY A 97 -12.25 -6.53 -7.22
N ARG A 98 -11.17 -6.24 -6.48
CA ARG A 98 -10.38 -4.99 -6.61
C ARG A 98 -9.05 -5.19 -7.39
N GLY A 99 -8.90 -6.28 -8.10
CA GLY A 99 -7.69 -6.55 -8.87
C GLY A 99 -7.37 -5.49 -9.94
N GLY A 100 -8.40 -4.85 -10.48
CA GLY A 100 -8.28 -3.77 -11.46
C GLY A 100 -8.03 -2.38 -10.87
N ASP A 101 -8.09 -2.20 -9.55
CA ASP A 101 -7.75 -0.93 -8.90
C ASP A 101 -6.22 -0.67 -9.04
N ASP A 102 -5.84 0.59 -8.90
CA ASP A 102 -4.42 0.96 -8.70
C ASP A 102 -3.83 0.23 -7.49
N LEU A 103 -2.52 0.02 -7.46
CA LEU A 103 -1.80 -0.62 -6.35
C LEU A 103 -2.15 0.03 -4.98
N CYS A 104 -2.33 1.36 -4.97
CA CYS A 104 -2.74 2.08 -3.76
C CYS A 104 -4.12 1.67 -3.25
N GLY A 105 -4.92 0.97 -4.05
CA GLY A 105 -6.18 0.35 -3.65
C GLY A 105 -6.03 -0.74 -2.58
N LEU A 106 -4.81 -1.26 -2.34
CA LEU A 106 -4.52 -2.12 -1.20
C LEU A 106 -4.81 -1.43 0.13
N MET A 107 -4.65 -0.11 0.19
CA MET A 107 -5.02 0.69 1.36
C MET A 107 -6.50 0.50 1.74
N ARG A 108 -7.39 0.39 0.76
CA ARG A 108 -8.83 0.20 0.99
C ARG A 108 -9.15 -1.10 1.72
N ILE A 109 -8.37 -2.15 1.48
CA ILE A 109 -8.55 -3.43 2.21
C ILE A 109 -8.26 -3.23 3.69
N LEU A 110 -7.18 -2.52 4.00
CA LEU A 110 -6.80 -2.21 5.39
C LEU A 110 -7.79 -1.26 6.04
N GLU A 111 -8.23 -0.23 5.32
CA GLU A 111 -9.24 0.74 5.79
C GLU A 111 -10.57 0.06 6.10
N ASP A 112 -11.05 -0.81 5.22
CA ASP A 112 -12.31 -1.54 5.39
C ASP A 112 -12.25 -2.45 6.63
N ASN A 113 -11.12 -3.13 6.85
CA ASN A 113 -10.93 -3.99 8.01
C ASN A 113 -10.96 -3.23 9.35
N LEU A 114 -10.57 -1.96 9.36
CA LEU A 114 -10.43 -1.15 10.57
C LEU A 114 -11.51 -0.09 10.73
N GLY A 115 -12.36 0.12 9.73
CA GLY A 115 -13.35 1.18 9.72
C GLY A 115 -12.74 2.58 9.84
N THR A 116 -11.54 2.79 9.30
CA THR A 116 -10.80 4.05 9.37
C THR A 116 -10.27 4.39 7.98
N GLN A 117 -10.44 5.63 7.55
CA GLN A 117 -9.95 6.10 6.26
C GLN A 117 -8.83 7.13 6.43
N VAL A 118 -7.80 7.01 5.59
CA VAL A 118 -6.71 7.99 5.52
C VAL A 118 -7.00 8.95 4.38
N ARG A 119 -7.67 10.05 4.70
CA ARG A 119 -8.03 11.10 3.73
C ARG A 119 -7.61 12.46 4.26
N VAL A 120 -7.27 13.35 3.35
CA VAL A 120 -7.06 14.77 3.64
C VAL A 120 -8.02 15.55 2.76
N PRO A 121 -8.95 16.33 3.34
CA PRO A 121 -9.84 17.15 2.53
C PRO A 121 -9.06 18.07 1.63
N ARG A 122 -9.44 18.15 0.34
CA ARG A 122 -8.85 19.15 -0.56
C ARG A 122 -9.18 20.53 0.01
N GLN A 123 -8.15 21.32 0.27
CA GLN A 123 -8.35 22.73 0.56
C GLN A 123 -8.95 23.37 -0.69
N ALA A 124 -10.07 24.04 -0.50
CA ALA A 124 -10.77 24.76 -1.58
C ALA A 124 -9.92 25.90 -2.12
#